data_9823798acf2c54a0790392b3816e6c1a
#
_entry.id   9823798acf2c54a0790392b3816e6c1a
#
_cell.length_a   1.000
_cell.length_b   1.000
_cell.length_c   1.000
_cell.angle_alpha   90.00
_cell.angle_beta   90.00
_cell.angle_gamma   90.00
#
_symmetry.space_group_name_H-M   'P 1'
#
loop_
_entity.id
_entity.type
_entity.pdbx_description
1 polymer ?
#
loop_
_entity_poly.entity_id
_entity_poly.type
_entity_poly.pdbx_seq_one_letter_code
_entity_poly.pdbx_strand_id
1 'polypeptide(L)'
;MVPYQIKKDIKILILEDNTADADLVIRHLKKSGMSFVSKIVESRKLFEESLDTFLPDIILSDFSLPSFDAASAFKIIKERNLVIPFIIISGTIGEENAVMLIKEGVTDYISKNNFSSLMQKITRALKEAEELIEKEDLLQKLKTQTAALLIVNQELEFQNAEKEKRAIELLNANKELLAFNFISSHDLQEPLRKIQIFISIIMEKEMENMTEGGKNNLTRIHVAATRMRQLIEDLLDFSRVSTADHQYEMNDLKHIIEEVKAELNDKIRQKKAVFETKGLIPVNIIAFQFRQLIYNLISNSLKFSIPEVPPQIMIASTILKNEEFRLLNLHNGQQKCDYWNLSFKDNGIGFEPQYNQNIFVIFQRLHHTEDYSGTGIGLAIVKKIVENHKGIIVADGDLNKGVTFNIYIPIIENSEKSPVTFQYKRRNSIVTNKQQNAVEIQ
;
A
#
# COMPACT_ATOMS: atom_id res chain seq x y z
N MET A 1 -36.23 -7.48 -21.89
CA MET A 1 -36.47 -6.44 -22.88
C MET A 1 -37.28 -5.36 -22.19
N VAL A 2 -36.72 -4.23 -21.86
CA VAL A 2 -37.45 -3.07 -21.34
C VAL A 2 -38.16 -2.45 -22.54
N PRO A 3 -39.46 -2.20 -22.47
CA PRO A 3 -40.13 -1.53 -23.57
C PRO A 3 -39.57 -0.13 -23.75
N TYR A 4 -39.18 0.14 -24.98
CA TYR A 4 -38.72 1.45 -25.45
C TYR A 4 -39.79 2.50 -25.08
N GLN A 5 -39.51 3.37 -24.13
CA GLN A 5 -40.35 4.52 -23.81
C GLN A 5 -40.10 5.59 -24.89
N ILE A 6 -41.00 5.66 -25.89
CA ILE A 6 -41.01 6.73 -26.89
C ILE A 6 -41.16 8.07 -26.15
N LYS A 7 -40.27 9.02 -26.45
CA LYS A 7 -40.33 10.43 -26.02
C LYS A 7 -41.75 10.93 -26.15
N LYS A 8 -42.28 11.65 -25.19
CA LYS A 8 -43.69 11.93 -25.02
C LYS A 8 -44.30 12.74 -26.21
N ASP A 9 -43.52 13.48 -26.99
CA ASP A 9 -43.95 14.23 -28.15
C ASP A 9 -42.84 14.28 -29.21
N ILE A 10 -42.88 13.33 -30.17
CA ILE A 10 -41.92 13.25 -31.29
C ILE A 10 -42.19 14.42 -32.25
N LYS A 11 -41.17 15.19 -32.58
CA LYS A 11 -41.26 16.30 -33.53
C LYS A 11 -40.99 15.81 -34.96
N ILE A 12 -42.02 15.83 -35.79
CA ILE A 12 -41.96 15.37 -37.17
C ILE A 12 -42.02 16.58 -38.09
N LEU A 13 -40.95 16.78 -38.87
CA LEU A 13 -40.97 17.77 -39.95
C LEU A 13 -41.41 17.08 -41.24
N ILE A 14 -42.46 17.61 -41.86
CA ILE A 14 -43.03 17.07 -43.11
C ILE A 14 -42.72 18.07 -44.22
N LEU A 15 -41.91 17.65 -45.18
CA LEU A 15 -41.62 18.41 -46.39
C LEU A 15 -42.54 17.92 -47.50
N GLU A 16 -43.60 18.67 -47.77
CA GLU A 16 -44.68 18.33 -48.71
C GLU A 16 -45.40 19.62 -49.17
N ASP A 17 -45.63 19.77 -50.47
CA ASP A 17 -46.33 20.92 -51.05
C ASP A 17 -47.85 20.67 -51.25
N ASN A 18 -48.24 19.42 -51.26
CA ASN A 18 -49.63 19.01 -51.36
C ASN A 18 -50.23 18.81 -49.95
N THR A 19 -51.13 19.71 -49.55
CA THR A 19 -51.79 19.67 -48.25
C THR A 19 -52.60 18.36 -48.03
N ALA A 20 -53.19 17.77 -49.08
CA ALA A 20 -53.96 16.53 -48.99
C ALA A 20 -53.04 15.33 -48.70
N ASP A 21 -51.83 15.31 -49.25
CA ASP A 21 -50.82 14.27 -49.02
C ASP A 21 -50.21 14.39 -47.60
N ALA A 22 -49.92 15.61 -47.18
CA ALA A 22 -49.48 15.88 -45.81
C ALA A 22 -50.51 15.44 -44.76
N ASP A 23 -51.82 15.78 -45.00
CA ASP A 23 -52.92 15.34 -44.16
C ASP A 23 -53.08 13.80 -44.12
N LEU A 24 -52.82 13.13 -45.23
CA LEU A 24 -52.85 11.67 -45.32
C LEU A 24 -51.79 11.05 -44.42
N VAL A 25 -50.57 11.55 -44.46
CA VAL A 25 -49.47 11.10 -43.59
C VAL A 25 -49.83 11.34 -42.11
N ILE A 26 -50.31 12.53 -41.77
CA ILE A 26 -50.72 12.87 -40.39
C ILE A 26 -51.85 11.95 -39.90
N ARG A 27 -52.84 11.68 -40.73
CA ARG A 27 -53.94 10.73 -40.35
C ARG A 27 -53.43 9.33 -40.08
N HIS A 28 -52.49 8.82 -40.87
CA HIS A 28 -51.89 7.49 -40.63
C HIS A 28 -51.06 7.47 -39.34
N LEU A 29 -50.30 8.54 -39.05
CA LEU A 29 -49.57 8.65 -37.81
C LEU A 29 -50.49 8.71 -36.59
N LYS A 30 -51.59 9.48 -36.65
CA LYS A 30 -52.61 9.53 -35.58
C LYS A 30 -53.31 8.20 -35.36
N LYS A 31 -53.64 7.45 -36.43
CA LYS A 31 -54.21 6.12 -36.32
C LYS A 31 -53.30 5.07 -35.65
N SER A 32 -52.01 5.24 -35.75
CA SER A 32 -51.02 4.35 -35.15
C SER A 32 -50.83 4.53 -33.63
N GLY A 33 -51.47 5.55 -33.00
CA GLY A 33 -51.39 5.84 -31.60
C GLY A 33 -50.10 6.55 -31.15
N MET A 34 -49.30 7.05 -32.11
CA MET A 34 -48.08 7.83 -31.79
C MET A 34 -48.45 9.23 -31.29
N SER A 35 -47.84 9.67 -30.22
CA SER A 35 -47.87 11.08 -29.77
C SER A 35 -46.77 11.86 -30.47
N PHE A 36 -47.17 12.86 -31.23
CA PHE A 36 -46.23 13.69 -32.00
C PHE A 36 -46.74 15.09 -32.20
N VAL A 37 -45.81 16.01 -32.48
CA VAL A 37 -46.08 17.36 -33.03
C VAL A 37 -45.50 17.42 -34.44
N SER A 38 -46.29 17.83 -35.41
CA SER A 38 -45.82 17.94 -36.78
C SER A 38 -45.78 19.41 -37.25
N LYS A 39 -44.82 19.71 -38.09
CA LYS A 39 -44.73 20.98 -38.84
C LYS A 39 -44.58 20.65 -40.32
N ILE A 40 -45.42 21.25 -41.17
CA ILE A 40 -45.38 21.09 -42.60
C ILE A 40 -44.63 22.28 -43.22
N VAL A 41 -43.73 21.98 -44.14
CA VAL A 41 -42.94 22.99 -44.89
C VAL A 41 -42.88 22.61 -46.36
N GLU A 42 -42.93 23.61 -47.26
CA GLU A 42 -43.00 23.43 -48.71
C GLU A 42 -41.82 24.09 -49.45
N SER A 43 -40.96 24.81 -48.76
CA SER A 43 -39.84 25.54 -49.38
C SER A 43 -38.52 25.34 -48.60
N ARG A 44 -37.43 25.51 -49.34
CA ARG A 44 -36.07 25.47 -48.77
C ARG A 44 -35.91 26.36 -47.55
N LYS A 45 -36.37 27.62 -47.64
CA LYS A 45 -36.24 28.60 -46.56
C LYS A 45 -36.94 28.13 -45.28
N LEU A 46 -38.19 27.67 -45.38
CA LEU A 46 -38.97 27.18 -44.25
C LEU A 46 -38.40 25.89 -43.69
N PHE A 47 -37.82 25.04 -44.54
CA PHE A 47 -37.12 23.83 -44.13
C PHE A 47 -35.88 24.14 -43.26
N GLU A 48 -34.96 25.00 -43.78
CA GLU A 48 -33.76 25.40 -43.04
C GLU A 48 -34.10 26.11 -41.73
N GLU A 49 -35.06 27.03 -41.72
CA GLU A 49 -35.55 27.70 -40.51
C GLU A 49 -36.13 26.71 -39.50
N SER A 50 -36.81 25.68 -39.97
CA SER A 50 -37.42 24.66 -39.12
C SER A 50 -36.39 23.71 -38.49
N LEU A 51 -35.28 23.48 -39.14
CA LEU A 51 -34.17 22.71 -38.51
C LEU A 51 -33.65 23.40 -37.26
N ASP A 52 -33.59 24.75 -37.27
CA ASP A 52 -33.04 25.55 -36.17
C ASP A 52 -34.09 25.89 -35.10
N THR A 53 -35.37 26.11 -35.49
CA THR A 53 -36.42 26.55 -34.56
C THR A 53 -37.34 25.45 -34.05
N PHE A 54 -37.69 24.49 -34.90
CA PHE A 54 -38.55 23.37 -34.54
C PHE A 54 -37.75 22.22 -33.99
N LEU A 55 -36.49 22.02 -34.40
CA LEU A 55 -35.59 20.95 -33.99
C LEU A 55 -36.25 19.57 -34.15
N PRO A 56 -36.50 19.12 -35.38
CA PRO A 56 -37.20 17.86 -35.61
C PRO A 56 -36.43 16.64 -35.14
N ASP A 57 -37.14 15.64 -34.60
CA ASP A 57 -36.59 14.32 -34.27
C ASP A 57 -36.52 13.43 -35.52
N ILE A 58 -37.37 13.68 -36.54
CA ILE A 58 -37.39 12.96 -37.80
C ILE A 58 -37.97 13.83 -38.91
N ILE A 59 -37.53 13.60 -40.14
CA ILE A 59 -38.02 14.29 -41.34
C ILE A 59 -38.69 13.29 -42.25
N LEU A 60 -39.90 13.62 -42.69
CA LEU A 60 -40.64 12.92 -43.72
C LEU A 60 -40.74 13.84 -44.95
N SER A 61 -40.19 13.45 -46.07
CA SER A 61 -40.14 14.28 -47.27
C SER A 61 -40.79 13.63 -48.44
N ASP A 62 -41.66 14.35 -49.19
CA ASP A 62 -42.00 13.93 -50.51
C ASP A 62 -40.73 13.92 -51.38
N PHE A 63 -40.71 12.99 -52.35
CA PHE A 63 -39.59 12.85 -53.27
C PHE A 63 -39.47 14.02 -54.25
N SER A 64 -40.60 14.46 -54.81
CA SER A 64 -40.66 15.42 -55.91
C SER A 64 -41.48 16.64 -55.50
N LEU A 65 -40.82 17.71 -55.06
CA LEU A 65 -41.47 19.02 -54.90
C LEU A 65 -41.02 19.96 -56.01
N PRO A 66 -41.89 20.87 -56.46
CA PRO A 66 -41.60 21.78 -57.62
C PRO A 66 -40.37 22.65 -57.45
N SER A 67 -40.03 23.06 -56.22
CA SER A 67 -38.97 24.03 -55.95
C SER A 67 -37.85 23.55 -55.08
N PHE A 68 -38.02 22.41 -54.39
CA PHE A 68 -37.05 21.92 -53.40
C PHE A 68 -37.23 20.42 -53.14
N ASP A 69 -36.46 19.59 -53.80
CA ASP A 69 -36.60 18.13 -53.77
C ASP A 69 -35.97 17.47 -52.52
N ALA A 70 -36.33 16.24 -52.27
CA ALA A 70 -35.86 15.46 -51.12
C ALA A 70 -34.32 15.29 -51.08
N ALA A 71 -33.68 15.18 -52.26
CA ALA A 71 -32.23 15.01 -52.35
C ALA A 71 -31.51 16.29 -51.87
N SER A 72 -32.03 17.46 -52.29
CA SER A 72 -31.51 18.76 -51.84
C SER A 72 -31.72 19.00 -50.35
N ALA A 73 -32.88 18.58 -49.80
CA ALA A 73 -33.17 18.65 -48.38
C ALA A 73 -32.21 17.74 -47.53
N PHE A 74 -32.01 16.51 -47.99
CA PHE A 74 -31.09 15.58 -47.35
C PHE A 74 -29.64 16.06 -47.39
N LYS A 75 -29.21 16.68 -48.50
CA LYS A 75 -27.87 17.27 -48.61
C LYS A 75 -27.63 18.33 -47.54
N ILE A 76 -28.60 19.20 -47.24
CA ILE A 76 -28.50 20.20 -46.16
C ILE A 76 -28.30 19.52 -44.79
N ILE A 77 -29.02 18.44 -44.46
CA ILE A 77 -28.88 17.69 -43.24
C ILE A 77 -27.44 17.15 -43.10
N LYS A 78 -26.91 16.60 -44.20
CA LYS A 78 -25.55 16.03 -44.24
C LYS A 78 -24.47 17.11 -44.12
N GLU A 79 -24.63 18.26 -44.83
CA GLU A 79 -23.69 19.37 -44.73
C GLU A 79 -23.63 20.01 -43.32
N ARG A 80 -24.76 20.00 -42.60
CA ARG A 80 -24.85 20.47 -41.21
C ARG A 80 -24.43 19.41 -40.17
N ASN A 81 -24.06 18.20 -40.61
CA ASN A 81 -23.73 17.05 -39.72
C ASN A 81 -24.84 16.74 -38.69
N LEU A 82 -26.11 16.88 -39.11
CA LEU A 82 -27.23 16.58 -38.21
C LEU A 82 -27.59 15.11 -38.26
N VAL A 83 -27.70 14.48 -37.08
CA VAL A 83 -28.12 13.06 -36.94
C VAL A 83 -29.64 13.03 -36.81
N ILE A 84 -30.34 13.39 -37.91
CA ILE A 84 -31.80 13.40 -37.96
C ILE A 84 -32.22 12.35 -39.00
N PRO A 85 -33.01 11.33 -38.64
CA PRO A 85 -33.52 10.36 -39.60
C PRO A 85 -34.35 11.05 -40.71
N PHE A 86 -34.10 10.68 -41.95
CA PHE A 86 -34.74 11.23 -43.11
C PHE A 86 -35.42 10.10 -43.89
N ILE A 87 -36.73 10.14 -43.95
CA ILE A 87 -37.54 9.15 -44.67
C ILE A 87 -38.25 9.81 -45.87
N ILE A 88 -38.10 9.19 -47.02
CA ILE A 88 -38.77 9.68 -48.25
C ILE A 88 -40.12 9.01 -48.40
N ILE A 89 -41.15 9.78 -48.73
CA ILE A 89 -42.51 9.31 -49.01
C ILE A 89 -42.82 9.66 -50.43
N SER A 90 -43.11 8.69 -51.32
CA SER A 90 -43.37 8.98 -52.73
C SER A 90 -44.42 8.07 -53.33
N GLY A 91 -45.18 8.60 -54.29
CA GLY A 91 -46.19 7.85 -55.04
C GLY A 91 -45.64 7.08 -56.24
N THR A 92 -44.55 7.53 -56.85
CA THR A 92 -44.10 7.08 -58.18
C THR A 92 -42.59 6.92 -58.32
N ILE A 93 -41.85 6.82 -57.21
CA ILE A 93 -40.40 6.60 -57.29
C ILE A 93 -40.10 5.22 -57.87
N GLY A 94 -39.24 5.13 -58.85
CA GLY A 94 -38.74 3.84 -59.34
C GLY A 94 -37.84 3.20 -58.31
N GLU A 95 -37.81 1.85 -58.21
CA GLU A 95 -37.00 1.11 -57.27
C GLU A 95 -35.50 1.51 -57.33
N GLU A 96 -35.00 1.81 -58.51
CA GLU A 96 -33.59 2.22 -58.70
C GLU A 96 -33.28 3.56 -58.03
N ASN A 97 -34.16 4.56 -58.07
CA ASN A 97 -33.98 5.85 -57.42
C ASN A 97 -34.08 5.75 -55.90
N ALA A 98 -34.95 4.90 -55.37
CA ALA A 98 -35.05 4.63 -53.95
C ALA A 98 -33.78 3.99 -53.42
N VAL A 99 -33.23 3.00 -54.12
CA VAL A 99 -31.96 2.33 -53.74
C VAL A 99 -30.77 3.30 -53.79
N MET A 100 -30.74 4.20 -54.76
CA MET A 100 -29.68 5.22 -54.89
C MET A 100 -29.69 6.15 -53.68
N LEU A 101 -30.84 6.66 -53.27
CA LEU A 101 -30.96 7.59 -52.14
C LEU A 101 -30.64 6.91 -50.79
N ILE A 102 -30.99 5.67 -50.62
CA ILE A 102 -30.57 4.90 -49.41
C ILE A 102 -29.04 4.73 -49.37
N LYS A 103 -28.37 4.47 -50.51
CA LYS A 103 -26.91 4.43 -50.59
C LYS A 103 -26.26 5.78 -50.29
N GLU A 104 -26.93 6.87 -50.55
CA GLU A 104 -26.48 8.24 -50.20
C GLU A 104 -26.64 8.55 -48.70
N GLY A 105 -27.38 7.71 -47.95
CA GLY A 105 -27.55 7.82 -46.50
C GLY A 105 -28.97 8.19 -46.04
N VAL A 106 -29.94 8.29 -46.92
CA VAL A 106 -31.37 8.42 -46.56
C VAL A 106 -31.76 7.22 -45.74
N THR A 107 -32.46 7.41 -44.63
CA THR A 107 -32.73 6.35 -43.65
C THR A 107 -33.68 5.28 -44.19
N ASP A 108 -34.71 5.67 -44.85
CA ASP A 108 -35.70 4.71 -45.45
C ASP A 108 -36.58 5.41 -46.52
N TYR A 109 -37.38 4.58 -47.17
CA TYR A 109 -38.36 4.97 -48.21
C TYR A 109 -39.72 4.34 -47.94
N ILE A 110 -40.80 5.09 -48.24
CA ILE A 110 -42.19 4.63 -48.10
C ILE A 110 -43.00 5.02 -49.35
N SER A 111 -43.80 4.09 -49.86
CA SER A 111 -44.71 4.36 -50.92
C SER A 111 -45.99 5.02 -50.39
N LYS A 112 -46.46 6.11 -51.05
CA LYS A 112 -47.77 6.77 -50.74
C LYS A 112 -48.96 5.79 -50.92
N ASN A 113 -48.81 4.70 -51.71
CA ASN A 113 -49.82 3.66 -51.87
C ASN A 113 -49.90 2.68 -50.73
N ASN A 114 -48.87 2.61 -49.84
CA ASN A 114 -48.82 1.64 -48.74
C ASN A 114 -48.12 2.21 -47.49
N PHE A 115 -48.89 2.78 -46.59
CA PHE A 115 -48.42 3.31 -45.30
C PHE A 115 -48.39 2.25 -44.19
N SER A 116 -48.63 0.97 -44.49
CA SER A 116 -48.68 -0.07 -43.44
C SER A 116 -47.38 -0.19 -42.62
N SER A 117 -46.23 0.12 -43.21
CA SER A 117 -44.91 0.05 -42.61
C SER A 117 -44.41 1.41 -42.05
N LEU A 118 -45.16 2.51 -42.23
CA LEU A 118 -44.72 3.86 -41.84
C LEU A 118 -44.27 3.94 -40.38
N MET A 119 -45.12 3.46 -39.47
CA MET A 119 -44.85 3.51 -38.06
C MET A 119 -43.61 2.69 -37.67
N GLN A 120 -43.48 1.49 -38.21
CA GLN A 120 -42.36 0.59 -37.93
C GLN A 120 -41.03 1.22 -38.39
N LYS A 121 -41.02 1.85 -39.57
CA LYS A 121 -39.85 2.53 -40.15
C LYS A 121 -39.46 3.77 -39.37
N ILE A 122 -40.41 4.58 -38.94
CA ILE A 122 -40.17 5.76 -38.09
C ILE A 122 -39.59 5.29 -36.76
N THR A 123 -40.18 4.33 -36.08
CA THR A 123 -39.70 3.83 -34.78
C THR A 123 -38.28 3.30 -34.87
N ARG A 124 -37.99 2.52 -35.93
CA ARG A 124 -36.65 1.98 -36.18
C ARG A 124 -35.64 3.10 -36.41
N ALA A 125 -35.98 4.08 -37.30
CA ALA A 125 -35.11 5.20 -37.64
C ALA A 125 -34.77 6.07 -36.44
N LEU A 126 -35.74 6.39 -35.59
CA LEU A 126 -35.55 7.13 -34.37
C LEU A 126 -34.62 6.41 -33.39
N LYS A 127 -34.84 5.10 -33.22
CA LYS A 127 -33.98 4.28 -32.33
C LYS A 127 -32.54 4.21 -32.81
N GLU A 128 -32.33 3.97 -34.12
CA GLU A 128 -30.99 3.95 -34.72
C GLU A 128 -30.26 5.28 -34.56
N ALA A 129 -30.95 6.41 -34.71
CA ALA A 129 -30.40 7.75 -34.52
C ALA A 129 -30.02 7.99 -33.03
N GLU A 130 -30.87 7.60 -32.09
CA GLU A 130 -30.59 7.72 -30.64
C GLU A 130 -29.38 6.87 -30.22
N GLU A 131 -29.32 5.63 -30.67
CA GLU A 131 -28.16 4.73 -30.42
C GLU A 131 -26.86 5.29 -30.99
N LEU A 132 -26.91 5.96 -32.16
CA LEU A 132 -25.74 6.59 -32.76
C LEU A 132 -25.25 7.80 -31.93
N ILE A 133 -26.16 8.68 -31.51
CA ILE A 133 -25.86 9.83 -30.66
C ILE A 133 -25.26 9.38 -29.32
N GLU A 134 -25.88 8.39 -28.66
CA GLU A 134 -25.40 7.85 -27.40
C GLU A 134 -23.98 7.26 -27.53
N LYS A 135 -23.74 6.51 -28.61
CA LYS A 135 -22.43 5.94 -28.92
C LYS A 135 -21.36 7.02 -29.11
N GLU A 136 -21.67 8.10 -29.84
CA GLU A 136 -20.72 9.21 -30.04
C GLU A 136 -20.39 9.93 -28.72
N ASP A 137 -21.39 10.20 -27.89
CA ASP A 137 -21.20 10.81 -26.57
C ASP A 137 -20.33 9.92 -25.65
N LEU A 138 -20.60 8.61 -25.64
CA LEU A 138 -19.83 7.65 -24.87
C LEU A 138 -18.37 7.58 -25.35
N LEU A 139 -18.16 7.56 -26.67
CA LEU A 139 -16.80 7.58 -27.24
C LEU A 139 -16.03 8.85 -26.87
N GLN A 140 -16.69 9.99 -26.87
CA GLN A 140 -16.08 11.26 -26.48
C GLN A 140 -15.71 11.26 -24.97
N LYS A 141 -16.60 10.78 -24.11
CA LYS A 141 -16.32 10.60 -22.68
C LYS A 141 -15.16 9.65 -22.44
N LEU A 142 -15.13 8.52 -23.16
CA LEU A 142 -14.05 7.56 -23.04
C LEU A 142 -12.70 8.16 -23.45
N LYS A 143 -12.64 8.91 -24.53
CA LYS A 143 -11.41 9.61 -24.99
C LYS A 143 -10.89 10.58 -23.93
N THR A 144 -11.77 11.39 -23.33
CA THR A 144 -11.37 12.35 -22.29
C THR A 144 -10.88 11.66 -21.02
N GLN A 145 -11.53 10.58 -20.58
CA GLN A 145 -11.10 9.79 -19.43
C GLN A 145 -9.75 9.12 -19.68
N THR A 146 -9.55 8.54 -20.87
CA THR A 146 -8.28 7.90 -21.23
C THR A 146 -7.12 8.90 -21.22
N ALA A 147 -7.34 10.10 -21.77
CA ALA A 147 -6.33 11.17 -21.74
C ALA A 147 -5.98 11.60 -20.31
N ALA A 148 -6.98 11.76 -19.44
CA ALA A 148 -6.76 12.10 -18.05
C ALA A 148 -5.99 11.01 -17.29
N LEU A 149 -6.34 9.73 -17.50
CA LEU A 149 -5.64 8.59 -16.90
C LEU A 149 -4.17 8.50 -17.32
N LEU A 150 -3.87 8.80 -18.59
CA LEU A 150 -2.49 8.80 -19.09
C LEU A 150 -1.63 9.84 -18.34
N ILE A 151 -2.18 11.06 -18.16
CA ILE A 151 -1.46 12.12 -17.41
C ILE A 151 -1.21 11.70 -15.97
N VAL A 152 -2.23 11.15 -15.28
CA VAL A 152 -2.10 10.71 -13.88
C VAL A 152 -1.09 9.56 -13.75
N ASN A 153 -1.09 8.61 -14.69
CA ASN A 153 -0.13 7.52 -14.68
C ASN A 153 1.31 8.00 -14.87
N GLN A 154 1.55 8.95 -15.78
CA GLN A 154 2.88 9.53 -15.98
C GLN A 154 3.39 10.24 -14.72
N GLU A 155 2.51 11.01 -14.07
CA GLU A 155 2.84 11.67 -12.81
C GLU A 155 3.15 10.66 -11.69
N LEU A 156 2.36 9.58 -11.60
CA LEU A 156 2.56 8.51 -10.63
C LEU A 156 3.89 7.78 -10.86
N GLU A 157 4.24 7.48 -12.10
CA GLU A 157 5.54 6.86 -12.46
C GLU A 157 6.70 7.77 -12.06
N PHE A 158 6.60 9.07 -12.35
CA PHE A 158 7.62 10.04 -11.93
C PHE A 158 7.78 10.09 -10.41
N GLN A 159 6.68 10.18 -9.66
CA GLN A 159 6.72 10.20 -8.19
C GLN A 159 7.27 8.89 -7.60
N ASN A 160 6.94 7.75 -8.19
CA ASN A 160 7.47 6.46 -7.76
C ASN A 160 8.99 6.38 -7.99
N ALA A 161 9.48 6.81 -9.15
CA ALA A 161 10.91 6.85 -9.44
C ALA A 161 11.67 7.78 -8.48
N GLU A 162 11.10 8.96 -8.14
CA GLU A 162 11.68 9.87 -7.18
C GLU A 162 11.73 9.29 -5.75
N LYS A 163 10.63 8.61 -5.32
CA LYS A 163 10.60 7.91 -4.03
C LYS A 163 11.63 6.80 -3.95
N GLU A 164 11.77 6.01 -5.00
CA GLU A 164 12.77 4.94 -5.07
C GLU A 164 14.20 5.48 -4.99
N LYS A 165 14.49 6.55 -5.73
CA LYS A 165 15.78 7.24 -5.66
C LYS A 165 16.08 7.74 -4.23
N ARG A 166 15.12 8.42 -3.59
CA ARG A 166 15.28 8.90 -2.22
C ARG A 166 15.46 7.75 -1.22
N ALA A 167 14.76 6.62 -1.42
CA ALA A 167 14.92 5.44 -0.57
C ALA A 167 16.35 4.87 -0.67
N ILE A 168 16.91 4.79 -1.88
CA ILE A 168 18.30 4.34 -2.11
C ILE A 168 19.30 5.31 -1.47
N GLU A 169 19.11 6.63 -1.64
CA GLU A 169 19.96 7.66 -1.02
C GLU A 169 19.95 7.55 0.52
N LEU A 170 18.76 7.37 1.12
CA LEU A 170 18.62 7.18 2.57
C LEU A 170 19.30 5.90 3.05
N LEU A 171 19.17 4.79 2.29
CA LEU A 171 19.84 3.54 2.62
C LEU A 171 21.36 3.68 2.58
N ASN A 172 21.90 4.37 1.59
CA ASN A 172 23.32 4.61 1.47
C ASN A 172 23.85 5.51 2.59
N ALA A 173 23.17 6.64 2.86
CA ALA A 173 23.51 7.52 3.96
C ALA A 173 23.48 6.80 5.31
N ASN A 174 22.50 5.93 5.53
CA ASN A 174 22.42 5.13 6.75
C ASN A 174 23.57 4.11 6.86
N LYS A 175 23.96 3.45 5.74
CA LYS A 175 25.13 2.56 5.71
C LYS A 175 26.43 3.31 6.01
N GLU A 176 26.62 4.48 5.42
CA GLU A 176 27.80 5.32 5.68
C GLU A 176 27.86 5.75 7.13
N LEU A 177 26.74 6.17 7.71
CA LEU A 177 26.66 6.57 9.13
C LEU A 177 27.02 5.39 10.05
N LEU A 178 26.54 4.18 9.75
CA LEU A 178 26.84 2.99 10.51
C LEU A 178 28.32 2.57 10.38
N ALA A 179 28.88 2.65 9.18
CA ALA A 179 30.31 2.39 8.95
C ALA A 179 31.19 3.40 9.66
N PHE A 180 30.81 4.70 9.63
CA PHE A 180 31.51 5.75 10.36
C PHE A 180 31.49 5.50 11.88
N ASN A 181 30.33 5.14 12.42
CA ASN A 181 30.18 4.81 13.85
C ASN A 181 31.07 3.62 14.24
N PHE A 182 31.16 2.59 13.40
CA PHE A 182 31.99 1.42 13.65
C PHE A 182 33.49 1.77 13.68
N ILE A 183 33.98 2.47 12.63
CA ILE A 183 35.39 2.87 12.50
C ILE A 183 35.78 3.83 13.64
N SER A 184 34.97 4.87 13.86
CA SER A 184 35.23 5.84 14.93
C SER A 184 35.23 5.22 16.32
N SER A 185 34.37 4.22 16.56
CA SER A 185 34.30 3.53 17.84
C SER A 185 35.54 2.68 18.10
N HIS A 186 36.04 1.97 17.07
CA HIS A 186 37.29 1.21 17.17
C HIS A 186 38.48 2.12 17.49
N ASP A 187 38.59 3.24 16.77
CA ASP A 187 39.67 4.20 16.94
C ASP A 187 39.63 4.94 18.28
N LEU A 188 38.44 5.03 18.90
CA LEU A 188 38.29 5.55 20.26
C LEU A 188 38.56 4.50 21.34
N GLN A 189 38.32 3.21 21.08
CA GLN A 189 38.59 2.13 22.05
C GLN A 189 40.07 1.94 22.35
N GLU A 190 40.95 2.05 21.34
CA GLU A 190 42.39 1.82 21.50
C GLU A 190 43.07 2.82 22.46
N PRO A 191 42.93 4.16 22.26
CA PRO A 191 43.51 5.13 23.19
C PRO A 191 42.90 5.01 24.59
N LEU A 192 41.62 4.74 24.70
CA LEU A 192 40.94 4.59 25.98
C LEU A 192 41.42 3.36 26.74
N ARG A 193 41.67 2.26 26.06
CA ARG A 193 42.29 1.04 26.63
C ARG A 193 43.69 1.37 27.21
N LYS A 194 44.51 2.15 26.47
CA LYS A 194 45.83 2.61 26.95
C LYS A 194 45.69 3.44 28.21
N ILE A 195 44.75 4.40 28.23
CA ILE A 195 44.45 5.22 29.42
C ILE A 195 44.09 4.33 30.63
N GLN A 196 43.19 3.37 30.45
CA GLN A 196 42.80 2.46 31.53
C GLN A 196 43.96 1.60 32.04
N ILE A 197 44.84 1.12 31.16
CA ILE A 197 46.03 0.37 31.56
C ILE A 197 46.94 1.24 32.43
N PHE A 198 47.22 2.48 31.99
CA PHE A 198 48.09 3.36 32.81
C PHE A 198 47.46 3.74 34.16
N ILE A 199 46.15 3.98 34.18
CA ILE A 199 45.43 4.23 35.44
C ILE A 199 45.58 2.99 36.38
N SER A 200 45.35 1.78 35.84
CA SER A 200 45.47 0.53 36.62
C SER A 200 46.90 0.37 37.19
N ILE A 201 47.93 0.61 36.38
CA ILE A 201 49.32 0.56 36.81
C ILE A 201 49.60 1.56 37.94
N ILE A 202 49.12 2.80 37.83
CA ILE A 202 49.29 3.79 38.88
C ILE A 202 48.51 3.42 40.14
N MET A 203 47.28 2.89 40.00
CA MET A 203 46.50 2.41 41.16
C MET A 203 47.17 1.28 41.87
N GLU A 204 47.82 0.35 41.15
CA GLU A 204 48.48 -0.81 41.72
C GLU A 204 49.81 -0.46 42.40
N LYS A 205 50.61 0.45 41.80
CA LYS A 205 51.98 0.69 42.23
C LYS A 205 52.19 1.96 43.09
N GLU A 206 51.38 3.00 42.86
CA GLU A 206 51.63 4.30 43.44
C GLU A 206 50.51 4.79 44.39
N MET A 207 49.45 3.99 44.58
CA MET A 207 48.27 4.39 45.37
C MET A 207 48.65 4.74 46.82
N GLU A 208 49.58 3.97 47.44
CA GLU A 208 50.03 4.25 48.81
C GLU A 208 50.80 5.52 48.97
N ASN A 209 51.53 5.95 47.94
CA ASN A 209 52.37 7.15 47.94
C ASN A 209 51.61 8.44 47.54
N MET A 210 50.33 8.33 47.16
CA MET A 210 49.52 9.47 46.72
C MET A 210 48.84 10.16 47.90
N THR A 211 48.67 11.49 47.76
CA THR A 211 47.78 12.24 48.64
C THR A 211 46.33 11.78 48.47
N GLU A 212 45.48 11.98 49.49
CA GLU A 212 44.08 11.64 49.43
C GLU A 212 43.36 12.33 48.26
N GLY A 213 43.71 13.58 47.95
CA GLY A 213 43.23 14.30 46.77
C GLY A 213 43.65 13.63 45.46
N GLY A 214 44.89 13.12 45.40
CA GLY A 214 45.40 12.38 44.25
C GLY A 214 44.66 11.07 44.04
N LYS A 215 44.43 10.28 45.08
CA LYS A 215 43.66 9.04 45.06
C LYS A 215 42.25 9.27 44.57
N ASN A 216 41.57 10.31 45.09
CA ASN A 216 40.19 10.64 44.65
C ASN A 216 40.16 11.03 43.18
N ASN A 217 41.09 11.89 42.73
CA ASN A 217 41.13 12.27 41.31
C ASN A 217 41.42 11.09 40.40
N LEU A 218 42.35 10.18 40.77
CA LEU A 218 42.64 8.97 39.99
C LEU A 218 41.43 8.04 39.90
N THR A 219 40.71 7.86 41.01
CA THR A 219 39.46 7.10 41.04
C THR A 219 38.39 7.70 40.10
N ARG A 220 38.23 9.01 40.14
CA ARG A 220 37.30 9.75 39.25
C ARG A 220 37.68 9.60 37.77
N ILE A 221 38.97 9.63 37.43
CA ILE A 221 39.46 9.40 36.07
C ILE A 221 39.19 7.95 35.65
N HIS A 222 39.43 6.99 36.53
CA HIS A 222 39.13 5.56 36.24
C HIS A 222 37.66 5.35 35.95
N VAL A 223 36.76 5.88 36.78
CA VAL A 223 35.30 5.81 36.58
C VAL A 223 34.88 6.44 35.26
N ALA A 224 35.43 7.64 34.94
CA ALA A 224 35.13 8.32 33.70
C ALA A 224 35.60 7.52 32.48
N ALA A 225 36.81 6.97 32.50
CA ALA A 225 37.35 6.13 31.41
C ALA A 225 36.52 4.82 31.22
N THR A 226 36.14 4.17 32.34
CA THR A 226 35.28 2.96 32.30
C THR A 226 33.90 3.28 31.71
N ARG A 227 33.32 4.42 32.10
CA ARG A 227 32.05 4.87 31.54
C ARG A 227 32.13 5.17 30.02
N MET A 228 33.20 5.78 29.57
CA MET A 228 33.41 6.09 28.15
C MET A 228 33.55 4.80 27.33
N ARG A 229 34.30 3.80 27.85
CA ARG A 229 34.39 2.48 27.19
C ARG A 229 33.02 1.85 27.06
N GLN A 230 32.21 1.84 28.12
CA GLN A 230 30.87 1.25 28.07
C GLN A 230 29.95 1.97 27.07
N LEU A 231 30.06 3.31 26.98
CA LEU A 231 29.30 4.08 25.97
C LEU A 231 29.64 3.66 24.53
N ILE A 232 30.94 3.45 24.26
CA ILE A 232 31.42 3.03 22.94
C ILE A 232 30.95 1.59 22.63
N GLU A 233 31.05 0.67 23.61
CA GLU A 233 30.58 -0.70 23.48
C GLU A 233 29.06 -0.74 23.20
N ASP A 234 28.26 -0.03 23.99
CA ASP A 234 26.80 0.05 23.82
C ASP A 234 26.41 0.67 22.46
N LEU A 235 27.17 1.66 21.98
CA LEU A 235 26.93 2.27 20.64
C LEU A 235 27.23 1.30 19.51
N LEU A 236 28.32 0.49 19.67
CA LEU A 236 28.65 -0.57 18.72
C LEU A 236 27.55 -1.66 18.70
N ASP A 237 27.03 -2.05 19.84
CA ASP A 237 25.97 -3.03 19.95
C ASP A 237 24.68 -2.51 19.31
N PHE A 238 24.33 -1.24 19.53
CA PHE A 238 23.21 -0.59 18.84
C PHE A 238 23.39 -0.60 17.31
N SER A 239 24.60 -0.32 16.82
CA SER A 239 24.94 -0.36 15.41
C SER A 239 24.81 -1.78 14.83
N ARG A 240 25.35 -2.80 15.51
CA ARG A 240 25.27 -4.21 15.11
C ARG A 240 23.84 -4.72 15.01
N VAL A 241 23.00 -4.38 15.98
CA VAL A 241 21.57 -4.73 15.97
C VAL A 241 20.86 -4.14 14.73
N SER A 242 21.34 -2.98 14.24
CA SER A 242 20.76 -2.30 13.06
C SER A 242 21.22 -2.88 11.72
N THR A 243 22.38 -3.55 11.66
CA THR A 243 23.03 -3.98 10.39
C THR A 243 23.11 -5.49 10.19
N ALA A 244 22.91 -6.31 11.26
CA ALA A 244 23.05 -7.75 11.16
C ALA A 244 22.04 -8.38 10.19
N ASP A 245 22.46 -9.38 9.43
CA ASP A 245 21.58 -10.23 8.63
C ASP A 245 20.50 -10.86 9.52
N HIS A 246 19.26 -10.63 9.14
CA HIS A 246 18.09 -11.02 9.93
C HIS A 246 17.68 -12.45 9.60
N GLN A 247 18.43 -13.42 10.07
CA GLN A 247 18.02 -14.82 10.00
C GLN A 247 17.10 -15.16 11.16
N TYR A 248 15.82 -15.32 10.83
CA TYR A 248 14.81 -15.79 11.79
C TYR A 248 14.86 -17.31 11.87
N GLU A 249 14.90 -17.84 13.07
CA GLU A 249 14.85 -19.28 13.34
C GLU A 249 14.06 -19.58 14.61
N MET A 250 13.52 -20.79 14.68
CA MET A 250 12.80 -21.24 15.88
C MET A 250 13.79 -21.43 17.02
N ASN A 251 13.65 -20.64 18.08
CA ASN A 251 14.53 -20.66 19.25
C ASN A 251 13.73 -20.93 20.52
N ASP A 252 14.37 -21.69 21.43
CA ASP A 252 13.87 -21.88 22.78
C ASP A 252 14.32 -20.70 23.66
N LEU A 253 13.36 -19.84 24.01
CA LEU A 253 13.61 -18.67 24.84
C LEU A 253 14.17 -19.05 26.22
N LYS A 254 13.80 -20.24 26.77
CA LYS A 254 14.32 -20.72 28.04
C LYS A 254 15.83 -20.90 27.97
N HIS A 255 16.36 -21.45 26.88
CA HIS A 255 17.80 -21.62 26.69
C HIS A 255 18.52 -20.26 26.67
N ILE A 256 18.00 -19.28 25.95
CA ILE A 256 18.56 -17.91 25.88
C ILE A 256 18.57 -17.26 27.27
N ILE A 257 17.51 -17.41 28.05
CA ILE A 257 17.44 -16.88 29.42
C ILE A 257 18.49 -17.51 30.30
N GLU A 258 18.67 -18.84 30.24
CA GLU A 258 19.67 -19.55 31.08
C GLU A 258 21.12 -19.17 30.68
N GLU A 259 21.42 -18.96 29.40
CA GLU A 259 22.72 -18.45 28.98
C GLU A 259 23.00 -17.05 29.56
N VAL A 260 22.04 -16.14 29.50
CA VAL A 260 22.18 -14.78 30.06
C VAL A 260 22.31 -14.82 31.58
N LYS A 261 21.56 -15.71 32.26
CA LYS A 261 21.70 -15.89 33.71
C LYS A 261 23.09 -16.42 34.09
N ALA A 262 23.66 -17.32 33.28
CA ALA A 262 25.02 -17.83 33.50
C ALA A 262 26.05 -16.69 33.36
N GLU A 263 25.90 -15.80 32.39
CA GLU A 263 26.78 -14.63 32.22
C GLU A 263 26.67 -13.63 33.37
N LEU A 264 25.47 -13.40 33.90
CA LEU A 264 25.22 -12.47 35.00
C LEU A 264 25.28 -13.12 36.39
N ASN A 265 25.76 -14.35 36.50
CA ASN A 265 25.70 -15.19 37.70
C ASN A 265 26.26 -14.50 38.96
N ASP A 266 27.41 -13.81 38.88
CA ASP A 266 28.01 -13.14 40.01
C ASP A 266 27.11 -12.03 40.59
N LYS A 267 26.50 -11.21 39.69
CA LYS A 267 25.56 -10.15 40.09
C LYS A 267 24.26 -10.74 40.67
N ILE A 268 23.78 -11.84 40.09
CA ILE A 268 22.60 -12.58 40.56
C ILE A 268 22.82 -13.11 41.97
N ARG A 269 23.96 -13.75 42.21
CA ARG A 269 24.33 -14.30 43.55
C ARG A 269 24.52 -13.16 44.56
N GLN A 270 25.24 -12.12 44.20
CA GLN A 270 25.49 -10.98 45.10
C GLN A 270 24.18 -10.33 45.56
N LYS A 271 23.21 -10.16 44.65
CA LYS A 271 21.92 -9.55 44.97
C LYS A 271 20.83 -10.53 45.40
N LYS A 272 21.14 -11.84 45.43
CA LYS A 272 20.22 -12.92 45.77
C LYS A 272 18.94 -12.86 44.91
N ALA A 273 19.08 -12.55 43.59
CA ALA A 273 17.96 -12.40 42.71
C ALA A 273 17.20 -13.70 42.47
N VAL A 274 15.87 -13.62 42.42
CA VAL A 274 14.95 -14.75 42.20
C VAL A 274 14.32 -14.61 40.83
N PHE A 275 14.28 -15.72 40.09
CA PHE A 275 13.69 -15.77 38.74
C PHE A 275 12.48 -16.70 38.71
N GLU A 276 11.42 -16.26 38.12
CA GLU A 276 10.24 -17.05 37.81
C GLU A 276 9.97 -16.99 36.30
N THR A 277 9.80 -18.17 35.67
CA THR A 277 9.47 -18.25 34.23
C THR A 277 8.15 -18.99 34.01
N LYS A 278 7.24 -18.46 33.17
CA LYS A 278 5.93 -19.04 32.89
C LYS A 278 5.60 -19.04 31.39
N GLY A 279 5.07 -20.14 30.90
CA GLY A 279 4.49 -20.22 29.56
C GLY A 279 5.49 -19.99 28.42
N LEU A 280 6.78 -20.19 28.65
CA LEU A 280 7.80 -20.00 27.59
C LEU A 280 7.60 -21.03 26.49
N ILE A 281 7.46 -20.56 25.24
CA ILE A 281 7.31 -21.38 24.05
C ILE A 281 8.43 -21.08 23.07
N PRO A 282 8.80 -22.02 22.17
CA PRO A 282 9.68 -21.72 21.06
C PRO A 282 9.08 -20.67 20.16
N VAL A 283 9.91 -19.71 19.72
CA VAL A 283 9.48 -18.57 18.90
C VAL A 283 10.42 -18.33 17.74
N ASN A 284 9.90 -17.81 16.64
CA ASN A 284 10.68 -17.49 15.45
C ASN A 284 11.31 -16.09 15.60
N ILE A 285 12.57 -16.07 16.01
CA ILE A 285 13.31 -14.86 16.41
C ILE A 285 14.75 -14.91 15.94
N ILE A 286 15.42 -13.76 15.95
CA ILE A 286 16.86 -13.65 15.74
C ILE A 286 17.55 -13.87 17.09
N ALA A 287 18.13 -15.05 17.31
CA ALA A 287 18.63 -15.51 18.60
C ALA A 287 19.60 -14.52 19.27
N PHE A 288 20.58 -14.03 18.54
CA PHE A 288 21.57 -13.06 19.03
C PHE A 288 20.90 -11.76 19.52
N GLN A 289 19.91 -11.24 18.79
CA GLN A 289 19.20 -10.02 19.19
C GLN A 289 18.35 -10.24 20.44
N PHE A 290 17.65 -11.37 20.53
CA PHE A 290 16.88 -11.68 21.73
C PHE A 290 17.77 -11.95 22.95
N ARG A 291 18.95 -12.56 22.76
CA ARG A 291 19.93 -12.67 23.84
C ARG A 291 20.32 -11.29 24.38
N GLN A 292 20.61 -10.32 23.49
CA GLN A 292 20.93 -8.94 23.87
C GLN A 292 19.74 -8.23 24.56
N LEU A 293 18.51 -8.47 24.08
CA LEU A 293 17.29 -7.95 24.70
C LEU A 293 17.13 -8.45 26.14
N ILE A 294 17.22 -9.75 26.35
CA ILE A 294 17.11 -10.39 27.69
C ILE A 294 18.24 -9.90 28.59
N TYR A 295 19.48 -9.81 28.08
CA TYR A 295 20.61 -9.29 28.85
C TYR A 295 20.37 -7.86 29.35
N ASN A 296 19.90 -6.97 28.47
CA ASN A 296 19.61 -5.59 28.85
C ASN A 296 18.50 -5.49 29.89
N LEU A 297 17.44 -6.27 29.77
CA LEU A 297 16.35 -6.27 30.74
C LEU A 297 16.78 -6.83 32.09
N ILE A 298 17.45 -8.00 32.14
CA ILE A 298 17.93 -8.60 33.38
C ILE A 298 18.98 -7.71 34.06
N SER A 299 19.95 -7.19 33.29
CA SER A 299 20.99 -6.29 33.82
C SER A 299 20.38 -5.01 34.41
N ASN A 300 19.34 -4.45 33.79
CA ASN A 300 18.61 -3.30 34.32
C ASN A 300 17.89 -3.65 35.62
N SER A 301 17.18 -4.77 35.69
CA SER A 301 16.48 -5.17 36.92
C SER A 301 17.43 -5.44 38.09
N LEU A 302 18.59 -6.02 37.83
CA LEU A 302 19.63 -6.18 38.86
C LEU A 302 20.22 -4.84 39.29
N LYS A 303 20.42 -3.92 38.39
CA LYS A 303 20.99 -2.60 38.62
C LYS A 303 20.04 -1.68 39.40
N PHE A 304 18.78 -1.61 39.01
CA PHE A 304 17.76 -0.75 39.58
C PHE A 304 16.92 -1.41 40.66
N SER A 305 17.48 -2.45 41.31
CA SER A 305 16.85 -3.11 42.46
C SER A 305 16.83 -2.19 43.68
N ILE A 306 15.79 -2.34 44.49
CA ILE A 306 15.67 -1.65 45.80
C ILE A 306 16.77 -2.22 46.74
N PRO A 307 17.53 -1.35 47.44
CA PRO A 307 18.52 -1.80 48.42
C PRO A 307 17.92 -2.76 49.45
N GLU A 308 18.65 -3.82 49.80
CA GLU A 308 18.26 -4.85 50.78
C GLU A 308 17.05 -5.71 50.43
N VAL A 309 16.36 -5.44 49.28
CA VAL A 309 15.26 -6.29 48.79
C VAL A 309 15.79 -7.15 47.65
N PRO A 310 15.68 -8.50 47.74
CA PRO A 310 16.07 -9.36 46.63
C PRO A 310 15.29 -9.07 45.37
N PRO A 311 15.97 -8.85 44.23
CA PRO A 311 15.29 -8.66 42.96
C PRO A 311 14.43 -9.89 42.59
N GLN A 312 13.20 -9.68 42.28
CA GLN A 312 12.27 -10.69 41.75
C GLN A 312 12.00 -10.40 40.29
N ILE A 313 12.42 -11.30 39.42
CA ILE A 313 12.28 -11.13 37.97
C ILE A 313 11.36 -12.23 37.44
N MET A 314 10.22 -11.84 36.91
CA MET A 314 9.23 -12.71 36.28
C MET A 314 9.26 -12.54 34.77
N ILE A 315 9.43 -13.65 34.05
CA ILE A 315 9.40 -13.68 32.57
C ILE A 315 8.29 -14.63 32.16
N ALA A 316 7.28 -14.12 31.50
CA ALA A 316 6.14 -14.90 31.05
C ALA A 316 5.85 -14.69 29.57
N SER A 317 5.39 -15.74 28.88
CA SER A 317 4.94 -15.56 27.50
C SER A 317 3.55 -16.14 27.27
N THR A 318 2.80 -15.50 26.39
CA THR A 318 1.45 -15.89 25.98
C THR A 318 1.24 -15.56 24.50
N ILE A 319 0.28 -16.23 23.88
CA ILE A 319 -0.20 -15.85 22.55
C ILE A 319 -1.48 -15.06 22.73
N LEU A 320 -1.51 -13.84 22.21
CA LEU A 320 -2.69 -13.00 22.14
C LEU A 320 -3.32 -13.12 20.76
N LYS A 321 -4.61 -13.40 20.74
CA LYS A 321 -5.38 -13.35 19.50
C LYS A 321 -5.49 -11.92 18.99
N ASN A 322 -5.57 -11.78 17.66
CA ASN A 322 -5.68 -10.47 17.02
C ASN A 322 -6.79 -9.57 17.63
N GLU A 323 -7.90 -10.18 18.02
CA GLU A 323 -9.02 -9.46 18.65
C GLU A 323 -8.64 -8.90 20.04
N GLU A 324 -7.95 -9.68 20.85
CA GLU A 324 -7.44 -9.27 22.18
C GLU A 324 -6.37 -8.18 22.06
N PHE A 325 -5.45 -8.33 21.08
CA PHE A 325 -4.42 -7.32 20.84
C PHE A 325 -5.01 -5.97 20.41
N ARG A 326 -6.08 -5.96 19.62
CA ARG A 326 -6.78 -4.73 19.21
C ARG A 326 -7.36 -3.95 20.39
N LEU A 327 -7.80 -4.64 21.43
CA LEU A 327 -8.34 -3.99 22.65
C LEU A 327 -7.28 -3.20 23.41
N LEU A 328 -5.99 -3.49 23.20
CA LEU A 328 -4.89 -2.76 23.83
C LEU A 328 -4.67 -1.36 23.23
N ASN A 329 -5.34 -1.01 22.13
CA ASN A 329 -5.20 0.26 21.41
C ASN A 329 -3.74 0.65 21.06
N LEU A 330 -2.87 -0.33 20.94
CA LEU A 330 -1.46 -0.17 20.59
C LEU A 330 -1.31 -0.06 19.06
N HIS A 331 -1.90 0.98 18.47
CA HIS A 331 -1.95 1.12 17.02
C HIS A 331 -0.61 1.49 16.43
N ASN A 332 -0.04 0.54 15.66
CA ASN A 332 0.71 0.84 14.45
C ASN A 332 0.50 -0.31 13.44
N GLY A 333 -0.44 -0.13 12.49
CA GLY A 333 -0.52 -0.92 11.24
C GLY A 333 -1.17 -2.29 11.39
N GLN A 334 -2.27 -2.42 10.98
CA GLN A 334 -3.15 -3.38 10.27
C GLN A 334 -2.64 -4.81 9.96
N GLN A 335 -1.73 -5.40 10.70
CA GLN A 335 -1.50 -6.83 10.55
C GLN A 335 -2.62 -7.59 11.25
N LYS A 336 -3.46 -8.26 10.47
CA LYS A 336 -4.49 -9.19 10.97
C LYS A 336 -3.81 -10.53 11.33
N CYS A 337 -2.97 -10.53 12.36
CA CYS A 337 -2.28 -11.72 12.84
C CYS A 337 -2.35 -11.81 14.36
N ASP A 338 -2.11 -13.00 14.91
CA ASP A 338 -1.91 -13.20 16.32
C ASP A 338 -0.54 -12.64 16.75
N TYR A 339 -0.40 -12.32 18.03
CA TYR A 339 0.84 -11.79 18.57
C TYR A 339 1.39 -12.68 19.67
N TRP A 340 2.68 -12.93 19.63
CA TRP A 340 3.40 -13.48 20.77
C TRP A 340 3.73 -12.33 21.73
N ASN A 341 3.26 -12.44 22.98
CA ASN A 341 3.54 -11.48 24.04
C ASN A 341 4.59 -12.06 24.98
N LEU A 342 5.69 -11.34 25.17
CA LEU A 342 6.69 -11.59 26.23
C LEU A 342 6.53 -10.48 27.28
N SER A 343 6.11 -10.87 28.48
CA SER A 343 6.03 -9.99 29.65
C SER A 343 7.24 -10.19 30.53
N PHE A 344 7.95 -9.11 30.81
CA PHE A 344 9.12 -9.06 31.69
C PHE A 344 8.83 -8.11 32.85
N LYS A 345 8.78 -8.62 34.07
CA LYS A 345 8.41 -7.83 35.27
C LYS A 345 9.47 -7.91 36.31
N ASP A 346 9.81 -6.79 36.96
CA ASP A 346 10.69 -6.74 38.14
C ASP A 346 10.02 -5.98 39.30
N ASN A 347 10.61 -6.09 40.48
CA ASN A 347 10.22 -5.38 41.70
C ASN A 347 11.22 -4.28 42.09
N GLY A 348 11.87 -3.66 41.11
CA GLY A 348 12.86 -2.60 41.31
C GLY A 348 12.25 -1.25 41.74
N ILE A 349 13.08 -0.20 41.68
CA ILE A 349 12.67 1.17 42.06
C ILE A 349 11.56 1.75 41.18
N GLY A 350 11.33 1.20 39.97
CA GLY A 350 10.37 1.71 39.04
C GLY A 350 10.64 3.14 38.60
N PHE A 351 9.66 3.78 38.00
CA PHE A 351 9.68 5.20 37.60
C PHE A 351 8.27 5.74 37.43
N GLU A 352 8.14 7.06 37.36
CA GLU A 352 6.84 7.70 37.18
C GLU A 352 6.25 7.44 35.79
N PRO A 353 4.93 7.17 35.65
CA PRO A 353 4.27 6.80 34.39
C PRO A 353 4.49 7.77 33.22
N GLN A 354 4.75 9.04 33.48
CA GLN A 354 5.03 10.05 32.44
C GLN A 354 6.29 9.73 31.62
N TYR A 355 7.17 8.88 32.12
CA TYR A 355 8.40 8.47 31.43
C TYR A 355 8.28 7.18 30.64
N ASN A 356 7.13 6.48 30.64
CA ASN A 356 6.90 5.21 29.97
C ASN A 356 7.38 5.16 28.51
N GLN A 357 7.30 6.27 27.78
CA GLN A 357 7.78 6.37 26.41
C GLN A 357 9.23 6.87 26.32
N ASN A 358 9.62 7.75 27.23
CA ASN A 358 10.91 8.45 27.18
C ASN A 358 12.09 7.54 27.55
N ILE A 359 11.88 6.48 28.32
CA ILE A 359 12.93 5.53 28.72
C ILE A 359 13.61 4.81 27.56
N PHE A 360 13.00 4.77 26.39
CA PHE A 360 13.53 4.16 25.17
C PHE A 360 14.34 5.11 24.30
N VAL A 361 14.43 6.39 24.67
CA VAL A 361 15.22 7.40 23.92
C VAL A 361 16.70 7.18 24.22
N ILE A 362 17.55 7.23 23.18
CA ILE A 362 19.00 7.06 23.30
C ILE A 362 19.57 8.13 24.24
N PHE A 363 20.47 7.73 25.15
CA PHE A 363 21.10 8.59 26.17
C PHE A 363 20.14 9.14 27.23
N GLN A 364 18.87 8.76 27.22
CA GLN A 364 17.92 9.18 28.26
C GLN A 364 18.21 8.45 29.57
N ARG A 365 18.30 9.20 30.66
CA ARG A 365 18.45 8.70 32.03
C ARG A 365 17.46 9.41 32.93
N LEU A 366 16.69 8.66 33.72
CA LEU A 366 15.70 9.24 34.65
C LEU A 366 16.32 9.63 35.99
N HIS A 367 17.39 8.93 36.40
CA HIS A 367 18.10 9.20 37.65
C HIS A 367 19.50 9.72 37.34
N HIS A 368 19.80 10.95 37.80
CA HIS A 368 21.11 11.62 37.66
C HIS A 368 22.06 11.33 38.84
N THR A 369 21.64 10.50 39.81
CA THR A 369 22.42 10.18 41.01
C THR A 369 23.65 9.34 40.68
N GLU A 370 24.74 9.55 41.43
CA GLU A 370 25.99 8.78 41.34
C GLU A 370 25.80 7.30 41.64
N ASP A 371 24.65 6.91 42.23
CA ASP A 371 24.34 5.55 42.67
C ASP A 371 24.00 4.55 41.53
N TYR A 372 23.60 5.03 40.37
CA TYR A 372 23.23 4.16 39.26
C TYR A 372 24.02 4.46 37.98
N SER A 373 25.18 3.78 37.80
CA SER A 373 26.02 3.92 36.62
C SER A 373 25.32 3.37 35.36
N GLY A 374 25.38 4.06 34.21
CA GLY A 374 24.85 3.54 32.94
C GLY A 374 24.87 4.57 31.83
N THR A 375 24.77 4.08 30.62
CA THR A 375 24.90 4.85 29.37
C THR A 375 23.58 5.44 28.86
N GLY A 376 22.44 4.83 29.20
CA GLY A 376 21.12 5.20 28.67
C GLY A 376 20.85 4.66 27.27
N ILE A 377 21.63 3.64 26.82
CA ILE A 377 21.45 3.02 25.49
C ILE A 377 20.72 1.68 25.56
N GLY A 378 20.82 0.94 26.66
CA GLY A 378 20.33 -0.43 26.78
C GLY A 378 18.85 -0.61 26.44
N LEU A 379 17.94 0.28 26.92
CA LEU A 379 16.52 0.20 26.58
C LEU A 379 16.24 0.66 25.13
N ALA A 380 17.04 1.53 24.56
CA ALA A 380 16.96 1.88 23.14
C ALA A 380 17.35 0.68 22.26
N ILE A 381 18.35 -0.14 22.67
CA ILE A 381 18.68 -1.41 22.02
C ILE A 381 17.49 -2.38 22.08
N VAL A 382 16.86 -2.51 23.25
CA VAL A 382 15.66 -3.36 23.42
C VAL A 382 14.56 -2.94 22.44
N LYS A 383 14.23 -1.65 22.37
CA LYS A 383 13.24 -1.12 21.45
C LYS A 383 13.61 -1.42 19.99
N LYS A 384 14.87 -1.19 19.60
CA LYS A 384 15.36 -1.44 18.24
C LYS A 384 15.24 -2.93 17.85
N ILE A 385 15.55 -3.84 18.77
CA ILE A 385 15.38 -5.28 18.56
C ILE A 385 13.92 -5.61 18.30
N VAL A 386 13.02 -5.08 19.12
CA VAL A 386 11.57 -5.29 18.96
C VAL A 386 11.07 -4.74 17.61
N GLU A 387 11.53 -3.54 17.20
CA GLU A 387 11.21 -2.96 15.89
C GLU A 387 11.74 -3.81 14.72
N ASN A 388 12.95 -4.38 14.83
CA ASN A 388 13.50 -5.30 13.83
C ASN A 388 12.59 -6.54 13.65
N HIS A 389 11.94 -6.98 14.72
CA HIS A 389 10.97 -8.07 14.72
C HIS A 389 9.54 -7.61 14.38
N LYS A 390 9.37 -6.36 13.87
CA LYS A 390 8.07 -5.77 13.54
C LYS A 390 7.11 -5.74 14.73
N GLY A 391 7.67 -5.74 15.94
CA GLY A 391 6.95 -5.78 17.20
C GLY A 391 6.72 -4.41 17.82
N ILE A 392 6.07 -4.43 18.97
CA ILE A 392 5.79 -3.25 19.79
C ILE A 392 6.24 -3.55 21.21
N ILE A 393 6.89 -2.59 21.86
CA ILE A 393 7.23 -2.65 23.27
C ILE A 393 6.52 -1.55 24.06
N VAL A 394 5.95 -1.93 25.20
CA VAL A 394 5.32 -1.00 26.14
C VAL A 394 5.94 -1.24 27.51
N ALA A 395 6.27 -0.17 28.20
CA ALA A 395 6.70 -0.21 29.59
C ALA A 395 5.59 0.38 30.47
N ASP A 396 5.40 -0.26 31.62
CA ASP A 396 4.52 0.23 32.66
C ASP A 396 5.31 0.25 33.97
N GLY A 397 5.75 1.46 34.36
CA GLY A 397 6.52 1.71 35.55
C GLY A 397 5.65 2.28 36.67
N ASP A 398 5.89 1.81 37.88
CA ASP A 398 5.27 2.35 39.08
C ASP A 398 6.36 2.58 40.15
N LEU A 399 6.46 3.77 40.66
CA LEU A 399 7.54 4.18 41.56
C LEU A 399 7.54 3.30 42.84
N ASN A 400 8.70 2.68 43.14
CA ASN A 400 8.92 1.72 44.25
C ASN A 400 8.14 0.40 44.17
N LYS A 401 7.56 0.10 43.00
CA LYS A 401 6.86 -1.19 42.77
C LYS A 401 7.47 -1.99 41.61
N GLY A 402 8.40 -1.38 40.87
CA GLY A 402 9.09 -1.99 39.74
C GLY A 402 8.55 -1.60 38.39
N VAL A 403 8.89 -2.39 37.38
CA VAL A 403 8.54 -2.15 35.98
C VAL A 403 8.02 -3.44 35.34
N THR A 404 7.04 -3.28 34.45
CA THR A 404 6.60 -4.34 33.55
C THR A 404 6.86 -3.91 32.11
N PHE A 405 7.66 -4.67 31.37
CA PHE A 405 7.84 -4.53 29.93
C PHE A 405 6.98 -5.57 29.23
N ASN A 406 6.08 -5.15 28.36
CA ASN A 406 5.32 -6.04 27.49
C ASN A 406 5.80 -5.87 26.05
N ILE A 407 6.27 -6.96 25.45
CA ILE A 407 6.82 -7.04 24.09
C ILE A 407 5.89 -7.88 23.25
N TYR A 408 5.38 -7.32 22.19
CA TYR A 408 4.44 -7.96 21.27
C TYR A 408 5.11 -8.16 19.92
N ILE A 409 5.29 -9.42 19.50
CA ILE A 409 5.87 -9.79 18.20
C ILE A 409 4.77 -10.43 17.35
N PRO A 410 4.53 -9.95 16.10
CA PRO A 410 3.54 -10.56 15.22
C PRO A 410 3.94 -11.98 14.83
N ILE A 411 3.00 -12.92 14.94
CA ILE A 411 3.17 -14.28 14.45
C ILE A 411 2.81 -14.28 12.96
N ILE A 412 3.82 -14.14 12.10
CA ILE A 412 3.65 -14.20 10.65
C ILE A 412 3.78 -15.68 10.27
N GLU A 413 2.67 -16.32 9.89
CA GLU A 413 2.72 -17.60 9.21
C GLU A 413 3.41 -17.38 7.86
N ASN A 414 4.63 -17.90 7.72
CA ASN A 414 5.31 -17.92 6.42
C ASN A 414 4.52 -18.82 5.48
N SER A 415 3.66 -18.24 4.66
CA SER A 415 2.95 -18.90 3.55
C SER A 415 3.89 -19.30 2.39
N GLU A 416 5.20 -19.16 2.54
CA GLU A 416 6.20 -19.49 1.53
C GLU A 416 7.17 -20.61 1.95
N LYS A 417 6.65 -21.69 2.54
CA LYS A 417 7.32 -23.02 2.51
C LYS A 417 6.29 -24.10 2.36
N SER A 418 5.54 -24.11 1.27
CA SER A 418 5.13 -25.36 0.65
C SER A 418 6.41 -26.03 0.14
N PRO A 419 6.69 -27.29 0.50
CA PRO A 419 7.79 -28.00 -0.10
C PRO A 419 7.44 -28.15 -1.59
N VAL A 420 8.10 -27.39 -2.44
CA VAL A 420 8.14 -27.69 -3.86
C VAL A 420 8.85 -29.01 -3.98
N THR A 421 8.07 -30.08 -3.99
CA THR A 421 8.53 -31.42 -4.36
C THR A 421 8.87 -31.33 -5.85
N PHE A 422 10.13 -31.05 -6.14
CA PHE A 422 10.66 -31.22 -7.48
C PHE A 422 10.57 -32.70 -7.84
N GLN A 423 9.44 -33.12 -8.41
CA GLN A 423 9.36 -34.37 -9.16
C GLN A 423 10.20 -34.21 -10.42
N TYR A 424 11.43 -34.68 -10.35
CA TYR A 424 12.22 -35.00 -11.53
C TYR A 424 11.45 -36.05 -12.34
N LYS A 425 10.68 -35.62 -13.33
CA LYS A 425 10.23 -36.50 -14.42
C LYS A 425 11.48 -36.98 -15.16
N ARG A 426 11.95 -38.18 -14.80
CA ARG A 426 12.84 -38.95 -15.66
C ARG A 426 12.15 -39.15 -17.02
N ARG A 427 12.54 -38.38 -17.99
CA ARG A 427 12.28 -38.73 -19.40
C ARG A 427 13.15 -39.94 -19.71
N ASN A 428 12.49 -41.08 -19.87
CA ASN A 428 13.06 -42.30 -20.47
C ASN A 428 13.60 -41.92 -21.87
N SER A 429 14.90 -41.87 -21.99
CA SER A 429 15.56 -41.91 -23.30
C SER A 429 15.56 -43.33 -23.76
N ILE A 430 14.77 -43.60 -24.79
CA ILE A 430 14.84 -44.80 -25.59
C ILE A 430 16.21 -44.85 -26.27
N VAL A 431 16.97 -45.82 -25.82
CA VAL A 431 18.24 -46.21 -26.47
C VAL A 431 17.88 -46.96 -27.76
N THR A 432 18.23 -46.41 -28.90
CA THR A 432 18.42 -47.22 -30.13
C THR A 432 19.85 -47.14 -30.50
N ASN A 433 20.47 -48.34 -30.40
CA ASN A 433 21.75 -48.73 -30.92
C ASN A 433 21.90 -48.41 -32.42
N LYS A 434 23.02 -47.85 -32.84
CA LYS A 434 23.73 -48.30 -34.04
C LYS A 434 25.16 -47.74 -34.07
N GLN A 435 26.11 -48.69 -33.90
CA GLN A 435 27.37 -48.94 -34.63
C GLN A 435 28.37 -47.78 -34.84
N GLN A 436 29.52 -47.90 -34.12
CA GLN A 436 30.83 -48.28 -34.69
C GLN A 436 31.36 -47.49 -35.92
N ASN A 437 32.39 -46.74 -35.71
CA ASN A 437 33.75 -46.89 -36.29
C ASN A 437 34.53 -45.60 -36.03
N ALA A 438 35.56 -45.72 -35.25
CA ALA A 438 36.99 -45.72 -35.62
C ALA A 438 37.45 -44.51 -36.48
N VAL A 439 38.42 -43.80 -35.99
CA VAL A 439 39.75 -43.55 -36.48
C VAL A 439 40.36 -42.33 -35.81
N GLU A 440 41.44 -42.58 -35.15
CA GLU A 440 42.63 -41.81 -34.80
C GLU A 440 42.93 -40.63 -35.72
N ILE A 441 43.64 -39.70 -35.15
CA ILE A 441 44.85 -38.97 -35.61
C ILE A 441 44.72 -37.44 -35.35
N GLN A 442 45.58 -37.04 -34.57
CA GLN A 442 46.47 -35.94 -34.21
C GLN A 442 45.98 -35.01 -33.13
#